data_856ddeef3a1a4be692c8bee83e97a70d
#
_entry.id   856ddeef3a1a4be692c8bee83e97a70d
#
_cell.length_a   1.000
_cell.length_b   1.000
_cell.length_c   1.000
_cell.angle_alpha   90.00
_cell.angle_beta   90.00
_cell.angle_gamma   90.00
#
_symmetry.space_group_name_H-M   'P 1'
#
loop_
_entity.id
_entity.type
_entity.pdbx_description
1 polymer ?
#
loop_
_entity_poly.entity_id
_entity_poly.type
_entity_poly.pdbx_seq_one_letter_code
_entity_poly.pdbx_strand_id
1 'polypeptide(L)'
;GLFKQSFDEYGSQKENADDWSKYGDPWSYRRYNHTVKVSFPDHTVLAVPYDVPVIGYGTKNINTLRLWQCEAEEELDFNAFNDQDYLRALTQKNKAEDITRVLYPNDSTWEGKRLRIKQQYVLSSASLQDMLRIYKTAHGSDLSHFAEFYAVQLNDTHPAMSIPELIRLLMKEGMDFDQSFA
;
A
#
# COMPACT_ATOMS: atom_id res chain seq x y z
N GLY A 1 -1.29 -15.45 -7.36
CA GLY A 1 -0.06 -15.40 -6.60
C GLY A 1 0.95 -14.46 -7.21
N LEU A 2 1.85 -13.99 -6.37
CA LEU A 2 2.93 -13.06 -6.75
C LEU A 2 4.14 -13.79 -7.35
N PHE A 3 4.15 -15.11 -7.23
CA PHE A 3 5.23 -15.95 -7.71
C PHE A 3 4.69 -17.09 -8.55
N LYS A 4 5.36 -17.33 -9.66
CA LYS A 4 5.16 -18.51 -10.47
C LYS A 4 5.98 -19.64 -9.89
N GLN A 5 5.31 -20.69 -9.46
CA GLN A 5 5.97 -21.86 -8.90
C GLN A 5 6.29 -22.88 -9.99
N SER A 6 7.47 -23.44 -9.93
CA SER A 6 7.91 -24.53 -10.79
C SER A 6 8.67 -25.56 -9.95
N PHE A 7 8.85 -26.75 -10.48
CA PHE A 7 9.70 -27.79 -9.89
C PHE A 7 10.91 -28.02 -10.79
N ASP A 8 12.07 -28.22 -10.17
CA ASP A 8 13.27 -28.60 -10.89
C ASP A 8 13.29 -30.11 -11.15
N GLU A 9 14.35 -30.56 -11.83
CA GLU A 9 14.54 -31.98 -12.16
C GLU A 9 14.69 -32.90 -10.94
N TYR A 10 14.96 -32.35 -9.76
CA TYR A 10 15.07 -33.08 -8.49
C TYR A 10 13.76 -33.01 -7.67
N GLY A 11 12.71 -32.38 -8.20
CA GLY A 11 11.44 -32.20 -7.51
C GLY A 11 11.43 -31.08 -6.48
N SER A 12 12.48 -30.25 -6.41
CA SER A 12 12.52 -29.09 -5.51
C SER A 12 11.71 -27.94 -6.09
N GLN A 13 10.90 -27.31 -5.22
CA GLN A 13 10.08 -26.15 -5.60
C GLN A 13 10.97 -24.93 -5.84
N LYS A 14 10.73 -24.24 -6.95
CA LYS A 14 11.33 -22.95 -7.29
C LYS A 14 10.25 -21.91 -7.44
N GLU A 15 10.47 -20.75 -6.85
CA GLU A 15 9.61 -19.58 -6.96
C GLU A 15 10.28 -18.56 -7.89
N ASN A 16 9.55 -18.17 -8.95
CA ASN A 16 10.00 -17.15 -9.87
C ASN A 16 9.05 -15.96 -9.80
N ALA A 17 9.60 -14.76 -9.93
CA ALA A 17 8.77 -13.58 -10.03
C ALA A 17 7.79 -13.72 -11.21
N ASP A 18 6.52 -13.48 -10.96
CA ASP A 18 5.48 -13.52 -11.98
C ASP A 18 4.96 -12.10 -12.22
N ASP A 19 5.09 -11.63 -13.45
CA ASP A 19 4.50 -10.36 -13.87
C ASP A 19 3.01 -10.56 -14.19
N TRP A 20 2.23 -10.74 -13.14
CA TRP A 20 0.78 -10.89 -13.25
C TRP A 20 0.08 -9.60 -13.70
N SER A 21 0.75 -8.46 -13.60
CA SER A 21 0.24 -7.16 -14.03
C SER A 21 0.41 -6.90 -15.53
N LYS A 22 1.21 -7.71 -16.23
CA LYS A 22 1.55 -7.51 -17.65
C LYS A 22 0.36 -7.33 -18.58
N TYR A 23 -0.74 -8.01 -18.29
CA TYR A 23 -1.98 -7.94 -19.08
C TYR A 23 -3.12 -7.21 -18.36
N GLY A 24 -2.83 -6.56 -17.23
CA GLY A 24 -3.82 -5.99 -16.33
C GLY A 24 -4.55 -7.07 -15.51
N ASP A 25 -5.33 -6.61 -14.54
CA ASP A 25 -6.22 -7.47 -13.75
C ASP A 25 -7.67 -7.03 -13.95
N PRO A 26 -8.46 -7.76 -14.78
CA PRO A 26 -9.85 -7.38 -15.06
C PRO A 26 -10.77 -7.51 -13.84
N TRP A 27 -10.33 -8.18 -12.77
CA TRP A 27 -11.08 -8.34 -11.52
C TRP A 27 -10.76 -7.27 -10.49
N SER A 28 -9.79 -6.39 -10.76
CA SER A 28 -9.37 -5.33 -9.87
C SER A 28 -10.10 -4.02 -10.18
N TYR A 29 -10.74 -3.44 -9.15
CA TYR A 29 -11.47 -2.19 -9.25
C TYR A 29 -10.69 -1.06 -8.60
N ARG A 30 -10.26 -0.08 -9.37
CA ARG A 30 -9.60 1.14 -8.88
C ARG A 30 -10.60 2.00 -8.13
N ARG A 31 -10.33 2.31 -6.86
CA ARG A 31 -11.17 3.12 -5.97
C ARG A 31 -10.56 4.50 -5.72
N TYR A 32 -10.43 5.31 -6.74
CA TYR A 32 -9.76 6.60 -6.66
C TYR A 32 -10.30 7.54 -5.57
N ASN A 33 -11.60 7.53 -5.32
CA ASN A 33 -12.25 8.32 -4.27
C ASN A 33 -11.90 7.87 -2.83
N HIS A 34 -11.21 6.76 -2.66
CA HIS A 34 -10.66 6.29 -1.38
C HIS A 34 -9.13 6.41 -1.33
N THR A 35 -8.56 7.20 -2.22
CA THR A 35 -7.12 7.49 -2.23
C THR A 35 -6.71 8.18 -0.93
N VAL A 36 -5.58 7.76 -0.37
CA VAL A 36 -4.99 8.38 0.80
C VAL A 36 -3.60 8.95 0.46
N LYS A 37 -3.21 10.02 1.17
CA LYS A 37 -1.89 10.61 1.05
C LYS A 37 -0.94 9.98 2.05
N VAL A 38 0.22 9.54 1.57
CA VAL A 38 1.31 9.08 2.42
C VAL A 38 2.50 10.01 2.24
N SER A 39 2.86 10.68 3.33
CA SER A 39 3.92 11.69 3.32
C SER A 39 5.24 11.10 3.80
N PHE A 40 6.30 11.40 3.06
CA PHE A 40 7.69 11.23 3.44
C PHE A 40 8.29 12.60 3.79
N PRO A 41 9.49 12.65 4.37
CA PRO A 41 10.12 13.93 4.71
C PRO A 41 10.36 14.85 3.50
N ASP A 42 10.54 14.28 2.32
CA ASP A 42 10.94 14.96 1.10
C ASP A 42 9.85 15.00 0.01
N HIS A 43 8.80 14.21 0.13
CA HIS A 43 7.72 14.15 -0.87
C HIS A 43 6.47 13.47 -0.31
N THR A 44 5.38 13.56 -1.04
CA THR A 44 4.12 12.85 -0.77
C THR A 44 3.75 11.99 -1.97
N VAL A 45 3.16 10.83 -1.72
CA VAL A 45 2.58 9.98 -2.74
C VAL A 45 1.10 9.73 -2.48
N LEU A 46 0.36 9.48 -3.54
CA LEU A 46 -1.02 9.03 -3.48
C LEU A 46 -1.02 7.50 -3.43
N ALA A 47 -1.56 6.92 -2.37
CA ALA A 47 -1.85 5.50 -2.31
C ALA A 47 -3.29 5.28 -2.79
N VAL A 48 -3.44 4.72 -3.97
CA VAL A 48 -4.73 4.47 -4.62
C VAL A 48 -5.12 3.01 -4.38
N PRO A 49 -6.30 2.73 -3.81
CA PRO A 49 -6.72 1.37 -3.54
C PRO A 49 -7.29 0.69 -4.79
N TYR A 50 -6.96 -0.58 -4.92
CA TYR A 50 -7.50 -1.52 -5.91
C TYR A 50 -8.16 -2.68 -5.19
N ASP A 51 -9.44 -2.86 -5.39
CA ASP A 51 -10.25 -3.88 -4.73
C ASP A 51 -10.42 -5.11 -5.63
N VAL A 52 -10.05 -6.26 -5.09
CA VAL A 52 -10.26 -7.57 -5.73
C VAL A 52 -11.31 -8.34 -4.93
N PRO A 53 -12.43 -8.79 -5.54
CA PRO A 53 -13.44 -9.56 -4.84
C PRO A 53 -12.94 -10.97 -4.52
N VAL A 54 -13.16 -11.39 -3.28
CA VAL A 54 -12.87 -12.76 -2.81
C VAL A 54 -14.20 -13.45 -2.52
N ILE A 55 -14.58 -14.35 -3.41
CA ILE A 55 -15.88 -15.03 -3.37
C ILE A 55 -15.80 -16.21 -2.40
N GLY A 56 -16.74 -16.27 -1.44
CA GLY A 56 -16.86 -17.38 -0.52
C GLY A 56 -17.51 -18.61 -1.16
N TYR A 57 -17.07 -19.81 -0.75
CA TYR A 57 -17.64 -21.07 -1.22
C TYR A 57 -19.03 -21.31 -0.62
N GLY A 58 -20.03 -21.52 -1.46
CA GLY A 58 -21.40 -21.87 -1.03
C GLY A 58 -22.12 -20.80 -0.18
N THR A 59 -21.67 -19.55 -0.24
CA THR A 59 -22.22 -18.41 0.50
C THR A 59 -22.47 -17.21 -0.41
N LYS A 60 -23.29 -16.28 0.06
CA LYS A 60 -23.50 -14.98 -0.61
C LYS A 60 -22.47 -13.93 -0.19
N ASN A 61 -21.58 -14.26 0.73
CA ASN A 61 -20.57 -13.31 1.22
C ASN A 61 -19.45 -13.17 0.19
N ILE A 62 -19.09 -11.93 -0.08
CA ILE A 62 -17.96 -11.55 -0.92
C ILE A 62 -17.08 -10.63 -0.09
N ASN A 63 -15.88 -11.08 0.23
CA ASN A 63 -14.88 -10.26 0.88
C ASN A 63 -14.11 -9.44 -0.14
N THR A 64 -13.42 -8.41 0.32
CA THR A 64 -12.59 -7.56 -0.52
C THR A 64 -11.14 -7.67 -0.08
N LEU A 65 -10.26 -8.04 -1.02
CA LEU A 65 -8.82 -7.86 -0.86
C LEU A 65 -8.47 -6.48 -1.43
N ARG A 66 -8.01 -5.57 -0.57
CA ARG A 66 -7.57 -4.24 -0.99
C ARG A 66 -6.06 -4.21 -1.16
N LEU A 67 -5.64 -3.89 -2.36
CA LEU A 67 -4.25 -3.66 -2.72
C LEU A 67 -4.02 -2.16 -2.95
N TRP A 68 -2.77 -1.72 -2.85
CA TRP A 68 -2.42 -0.32 -3.00
C TRP A 68 -1.41 -0.11 -4.12
N GLN A 69 -1.64 0.91 -4.92
CA GLN A 69 -0.69 1.38 -5.92
C GLN A 69 -0.32 2.82 -5.60
N CYS A 70 0.97 3.13 -5.63
CA CYS A 70 1.45 4.50 -5.49
C CYS A 70 1.35 5.24 -6.82
N GLU A 71 0.83 6.46 -6.75
CA GLU A 71 0.77 7.41 -7.85
C GLU A 71 1.38 8.74 -7.40
N ALA A 72 1.92 9.52 -8.31
CA ALA A 72 2.40 10.87 -8.01
C ALA A 72 1.22 11.84 -7.84
N GLU A 73 1.40 12.90 -7.05
CA GLU A 73 0.42 14.00 -7.00
C GLU A 73 0.37 14.76 -8.33
N GLU A 74 1.52 14.87 -9.00
CA GLU A 74 1.66 15.41 -10.34
C GLU A 74 2.26 14.34 -11.26
N GLU A 75 1.50 13.91 -12.25
CA GLU A 75 1.93 12.84 -13.17
C GLU A 75 2.97 13.31 -14.19
N LEU A 76 3.00 14.61 -14.49
CA LEU A 76 3.84 15.17 -15.52
C LEU A 76 4.34 16.56 -15.13
N ASP A 77 5.66 16.77 -15.12
CA ASP A 77 6.25 18.10 -15.11
C ASP A 77 6.10 18.70 -16.53
N PHE A 78 5.09 19.55 -16.68
CA PHE A 78 4.72 20.17 -17.96
C PHE A 78 5.83 21.04 -18.53
N ASN A 79 6.59 21.73 -17.67
CA ASN A 79 7.69 22.59 -18.11
C ASN A 79 8.83 21.75 -18.66
N ALA A 80 9.24 20.72 -17.93
CA ALA A 80 10.26 19.79 -18.40
C ALA A 80 9.86 19.11 -19.72
N PHE A 81 8.57 18.73 -19.86
CA PHE A 81 8.07 18.13 -21.09
C PHE A 81 8.13 19.11 -22.27
N ASN A 82 7.73 20.37 -22.06
CA ASN A 82 7.77 21.39 -23.08
C ASN A 82 9.21 21.76 -23.51
N ASP A 83 10.16 21.65 -22.56
CA ASP A 83 11.60 21.82 -22.80
C ASP A 83 12.26 20.57 -23.43
N GLN A 84 11.49 19.58 -23.85
CA GLN A 84 11.91 18.31 -24.44
C GLN A 84 12.76 17.42 -23.50
N ASP A 85 12.77 17.70 -22.20
CA ASP A 85 13.36 16.83 -21.17
C ASP A 85 12.32 15.81 -20.68
N TYR A 86 12.01 14.86 -21.54
CA TYR A 86 10.96 13.86 -21.30
C TYR A 86 11.28 12.92 -20.12
N LEU A 87 12.55 12.68 -19.83
CA LEU A 87 12.96 11.85 -18.69
C LEU A 87 12.69 12.57 -17.37
N ARG A 88 13.05 13.85 -17.31
CA ARG A 88 12.77 14.68 -16.13
C ARG A 88 11.27 14.86 -15.93
N ALA A 89 10.52 15.03 -17.01
CA ALA A 89 9.08 15.21 -16.97
C ALA A 89 8.34 14.06 -16.27
N LEU A 90 8.85 12.83 -16.34
CA LEU A 90 8.27 11.63 -15.72
C LEU A 90 8.94 11.22 -14.41
N THR A 91 9.91 11.99 -13.93
CA THR A 91 10.72 11.58 -12.76
C THR A 91 9.88 11.38 -11.51
N GLN A 92 8.94 12.29 -11.21
CA GLN A 92 8.10 12.21 -10.02
C GLN A 92 7.12 11.04 -10.12
N LYS A 93 6.51 10.86 -11.28
CA LYS A 93 5.65 9.72 -11.58
C LYS A 93 6.37 8.40 -11.35
N ASN A 94 7.53 8.23 -11.97
CA ASN A 94 8.31 6.99 -11.83
C ASN A 94 8.73 6.73 -10.39
N LYS A 95 9.19 7.75 -9.66
CA LYS A 95 9.57 7.61 -8.23
C LYS A 95 8.41 7.16 -7.34
N ALA A 96 7.20 7.64 -7.59
CA ALA A 96 6.02 7.22 -6.84
C ALA A 96 5.63 5.79 -7.20
N GLU A 97 5.49 5.49 -8.49
CA GLU A 97 5.07 4.17 -8.97
C GLU A 97 6.07 3.07 -8.61
N ASP A 98 7.38 3.36 -8.60
CA ASP A 98 8.42 2.38 -8.25
C ASP A 98 8.23 1.79 -6.86
N ILE A 99 7.62 2.52 -5.92
CA ILE A 99 7.37 2.03 -4.56
C ILE A 99 6.52 0.75 -4.58
N THR A 100 5.55 0.66 -5.48
CA THR A 100 4.60 -0.48 -5.53
C THR A 100 4.66 -1.26 -6.83
N ARG A 101 5.57 -0.91 -7.75
CA ARG A 101 5.68 -1.54 -9.08
C ARG A 101 6.03 -3.03 -8.99
N VAL A 102 6.90 -3.40 -8.07
CA VAL A 102 7.28 -4.79 -7.78
C VAL A 102 7.20 -5.03 -6.29
N LEU A 103 6.45 -6.05 -5.87
CA LEU A 103 6.40 -6.44 -4.46
C LEU A 103 7.71 -7.14 -4.06
N TYR A 104 8.24 -6.78 -2.89
CA TYR A 104 9.53 -7.26 -2.37
C TYR A 104 10.68 -7.04 -3.36
N PRO A 105 10.98 -5.77 -3.73
CA PRO A 105 12.12 -5.49 -4.59
C PRO A 105 13.41 -6.00 -3.95
N ASN A 106 14.41 -6.29 -4.78
CA ASN A 106 15.74 -6.71 -4.32
C ASN A 106 16.33 -5.66 -3.38
N ASP A 107 16.82 -6.08 -2.22
CA ASP A 107 17.37 -5.25 -1.15
C ASP A 107 18.87 -5.49 -0.89
N SER A 108 19.59 -6.02 -1.86
CA SER A 108 21.03 -6.24 -1.77
C SER A 108 21.82 -4.91 -1.72
N THR A 109 21.27 -3.82 -2.25
CA THR A 109 21.85 -2.48 -2.23
C THR A 109 21.17 -1.58 -1.22
N TRP A 110 21.76 -0.42 -0.92
CA TRP A 110 21.16 0.59 -0.06
C TRP A 110 19.87 1.17 -0.66
N GLU A 111 19.87 1.41 -1.96
CA GLU A 111 18.70 1.90 -2.70
C GLU A 111 17.54 0.91 -2.63
N GLY A 112 17.84 -0.38 -2.82
CA GLY A 112 16.85 -1.45 -2.71
C GLY A 112 16.26 -1.55 -1.29
N LYS A 113 17.09 -1.44 -0.25
CA LYS A 113 16.63 -1.40 1.15
C LYS A 113 15.72 -0.20 1.41
N ARG A 114 16.08 1.00 0.92
CA ARG A 114 15.24 2.19 1.03
C ARG A 114 13.90 2.02 0.32
N LEU A 115 13.91 1.45 -0.88
CA LEU A 115 12.68 1.19 -1.63
C LEU A 115 11.76 0.23 -0.88
N ARG A 116 12.32 -0.85 -0.32
CA ARG A 116 11.59 -1.82 0.49
C ARG A 116 10.96 -1.21 1.74
N ILE A 117 11.71 -0.39 2.46
CA ILE A 117 11.18 0.33 3.63
C ILE A 117 10.06 1.28 3.22
N LYS A 118 10.23 2.04 2.14
CA LYS A 118 9.17 2.91 1.61
C LYS A 118 7.91 2.12 1.25
N GLN A 119 8.07 0.97 0.60
CA GLN A 119 6.95 0.09 0.26
C GLN A 119 6.22 -0.39 1.51
N GLN A 120 6.95 -0.90 2.51
CA GLN A 120 6.36 -1.35 3.78
C GLN A 120 5.60 -0.23 4.49
N TYR A 121 6.19 0.96 4.54
CA TYR A 121 5.55 2.12 5.17
C TYR A 121 4.28 2.54 4.44
N VAL A 122 4.31 2.65 3.11
CA VAL A 122 3.12 3.05 2.34
C VAL A 122 1.99 2.04 2.52
N LEU A 123 2.28 0.75 2.39
CA LEU A 123 1.24 -0.29 2.52
C LEU A 123 0.61 -0.30 3.91
N SER A 124 1.42 -0.12 4.97
CA SER A 124 0.94 -0.02 6.35
C SER A 124 0.12 1.25 6.57
N SER A 125 0.68 2.41 6.22
CA SER A 125 0.02 3.71 6.43
C SER A 125 -1.27 3.84 5.65
N ALA A 126 -1.28 3.42 4.37
CA ALA A 126 -2.48 3.47 3.55
C ALA A 126 -3.61 2.59 4.11
N SER A 127 -3.28 1.38 4.55
CA SER A 127 -4.26 0.45 5.13
C SER A 127 -4.84 1.00 6.44
N LEU A 128 -4.00 1.53 7.32
CA LEU A 128 -4.45 2.10 8.59
C LEU A 128 -5.27 3.38 8.41
N GLN A 129 -4.87 4.27 7.51
CA GLN A 129 -5.66 5.46 7.20
C GLN A 129 -7.05 5.11 6.65
N ASP A 130 -7.13 4.08 5.81
CA ASP A 130 -8.42 3.60 5.29
C ASP A 130 -9.28 2.94 6.37
N MET A 131 -8.68 2.16 7.28
CA MET A 131 -9.39 1.61 8.44
C MET A 131 -9.99 2.71 9.31
N LEU A 132 -9.22 3.75 9.63
CA LEU A 132 -9.71 4.90 10.41
C LEU A 132 -10.81 5.65 9.65
N ARG A 133 -10.70 5.80 8.34
CA ARG A 133 -11.74 6.41 7.51
C ARG A 133 -13.04 5.60 7.58
N ILE A 134 -12.96 4.27 7.45
CA ILE A 134 -14.12 3.37 7.52
C ILE A 134 -14.76 3.45 8.91
N TYR A 135 -13.94 3.38 9.97
CA TYR A 135 -14.42 3.52 11.33
C TYR A 135 -15.17 4.83 11.53
N LYS A 136 -14.56 5.96 11.16
CA LYS A 136 -15.19 7.28 11.31
C LYS A 136 -16.51 7.42 10.54
N THR A 137 -16.61 6.77 9.39
CA THR A 137 -17.84 6.76 8.59
C THR A 137 -18.96 6.00 9.30
N ALA A 138 -18.64 4.91 10.00
CA ALA A 138 -19.61 4.04 10.66
C ALA A 138 -19.94 4.47 12.10
N HIS A 139 -18.95 5.00 12.84
CA HIS A 139 -19.03 5.22 14.29
C HIS A 139 -18.79 6.68 14.72
N GLY A 140 -18.47 7.59 13.79
CA GLY A 140 -18.13 8.97 14.10
C GLY A 140 -16.64 9.17 14.41
N SER A 141 -16.29 10.40 14.84
CA SER A 141 -14.90 10.83 15.03
C SER A 141 -14.25 10.41 16.35
N ASP A 142 -15.03 9.88 17.29
CA ASP A 142 -14.49 9.38 18.55
C ASP A 142 -13.79 8.03 18.33
N LEU A 143 -12.47 8.02 18.48
CA LEU A 143 -11.63 6.84 18.28
C LEU A 143 -11.34 6.04 19.55
N SER A 144 -11.89 6.44 20.71
CA SER A 144 -11.67 5.74 21.98
C SER A 144 -12.12 4.28 21.99
N HIS A 145 -13.09 3.96 21.12
CA HIS A 145 -13.63 2.60 20.95
C HIS A 145 -13.09 1.88 19.70
N PHE A 146 -12.07 2.42 19.03
CA PHE A 146 -11.56 1.84 17.77
C PHE A 146 -11.17 0.37 17.94
N ALA A 147 -10.48 0.02 19.03
CA ALA A 147 -10.02 -1.34 19.29
C ALA A 147 -11.16 -2.35 19.56
N GLU A 148 -12.37 -1.89 19.88
CA GLU A 148 -13.52 -2.79 20.03
C GLU A 148 -14.04 -3.32 18.68
N PHE A 149 -13.79 -2.60 17.61
CA PHE A 149 -14.29 -2.93 16.27
C PHE A 149 -13.20 -3.48 15.33
N TYR A 150 -11.93 -3.20 15.62
CA TYR A 150 -10.83 -3.57 14.73
C TYR A 150 -9.75 -4.34 15.47
N ALA A 151 -9.38 -5.47 14.89
CA ALA A 151 -8.18 -6.22 15.24
C ALA A 151 -7.29 -6.34 14.03
N VAL A 152 -5.98 -6.09 14.21
CA VAL A 152 -4.99 -6.14 13.13
C VAL A 152 -4.05 -7.31 13.34
N GLN A 153 -4.06 -8.25 12.41
CA GLN A 153 -3.04 -9.28 12.38
C GLN A 153 -1.90 -8.87 11.45
N LEU A 154 -0.69 -8.85 12.00
CA LEU A 154 0.52 -8.59 11.21
C LEU A 154 1.10 -9.93 10.77
N ASN A 155 1.24 -10.11 9.45
CA ASN A 155 1.86 -11.30 8.89
C ASN A 155 3.32 -11.00 8.58
N ASP A 156 4.24 -11.72 9.25
CA ASP A 156 5.67 -11.50 9.18
C ASP A 156 6.11 -10.15 9.83
N THR A 157 7.36 -9.78 9.64
CA THR A 157 7.97 -8.56 10.21
C THR A 157 7.79 -7.32 9.32
N HIS A 158 7.44 -7.50 8.05
CA HIS A 158 7.28 -6.40 7.10
C HIS A 158 6.27 -5.33 7.53
N PRO A 159 5.09 -5.68 8.07
CA PRO A 159 4.10 -4.71 8.53
C PRO A 159 4.31 -4.22 9.96
N ALA A 160 5.44 -4.53 10.62
CA ALA A 160 5.71 -4.08 12.00
C ALA A 160 5.66 -2.55 12.16
N MET A 161 5.92 -1.80 11.08
CA MET A 161 5.77 -0.35 11.05
C MET A 161 4.33 0.11 11.29
N SER A 162 3.36 -0.77 11.18
CA SER A 162 1.94 -0.47 11.46
C SER A 162 1.73 -0.06 12.93
N ILE A 163 2.51 -0.59 13.85
CA ILE A 163 2.38 -0.26 15.28
C ILE A 163 2.66 1.23 15.53
N PRO A 164 3.87 1.74 15.26
CA PRO A 164 4.15 3.16 15.47
C PRO A 164 3.33 4.07 14.54
N GLU A 165 2.97 3.60 13.35
CA GLU A 165 2.16 4.39 12.43
C GLU A 165 0.71 4.54 12.92
N LEU A 166 0.11 3.50 13.50
CA LEU A 166 -1.22 3.62 14.09
C LEU A 166 -1.23 4.63 15.24
N ILE A 167 -0.24 4.54 16.15
CA ILE A 167 -0.10 5.50 17.24
C ILE A 167 0.00 6.92 16.68
N ARG A 168 0.87 7.14 15.68
CA ARG A 168 1.04 8.45 15.04
C ARG A 168 -0.27 8.98 14.43
N LEU A 169 -1.05 8.11 13.78
CA LEU A 169 -2.32 8.46 13.17
C LEU A 169 -3.38 8.80 14.24
N LEU A 170 -3.48 8.00 15.30
CA LEU A 170 -4.41 8.26 16.41
C LEU A 170 -4.08 9.58 17.13
N MET A 171 -2.78 9.84 17.37
CA MET A 171 -2.34 11.12 17.94
C MET A 171 -2.66 12.32 17.02
N LYS A 172 -2.53 12.14 15.70
CA LYS A 172 -2.93 13.16 14.72
C LYS A 172 -4.44 13.46 14.76
N GLU A 173 -5.24 12.49 15.13
CA GLU A 173 -6.70 12.64 15.32
C GLU A 173 -7.07 13.18 16.71
N GLY A 174 -6.09 13.47 17.58
CA GLY A 174 -6.28 14.16 18.86
C GLY A 174 -6.19 13.30 20.11
N MET A 175 -5.89 12.02 19.99
CA MET A 175 -5.57 11.16 21.14
C MET A 175 -4.17 11.50 21.69
N ASP A 176 -3.98 11.35 22.99
CA ASP A 176 -2.63 11.39 23.56
C ASP A 176 -1.87 10.07 23.33
N PHE A 177 -0.59 10.04 23.69
CA PHE A 177 0.25 8.87 23.46
C PHE A 177 -0.24 7.64 24.25
N ASP A 178 -0.59 7.80 25.51
CA ASP A 178 -1.00 6.69 26.37
C ASP A 178 -2.32 6.09 25.90
N GLN A 179 -3.27 6.91 25.51
CA GLN A 179 -4.53 6.48 24.89
C GLN A 179 -4.31 5.76 23.55
N SER A 180 -3.35 6.23 22.76
CA SER A 180 -3.06 5.64 21.45
C SER A 180 -2.29 4.32 21.55
N PHE A 181 -1.59 4.11 22.67
CA PHE A 181 -0.78 2.91 22.92
C PHE A 181 -1.55 1.81 23.64
N ALA A 182 -2.55 2.16 24.46
CA ALA A 182 -3.38 1.21 25.20
C ALA A 182 -4.26 0.36 24.28
#